data_af5eb918688430c5fbf6c7ab481a5d21
#
_entry.id   af5eb918688430c5fbf6c7ab481a5d21
#
_cell.length_a   1.000
_cell.length_b   1.000
_cell.length_c   1.000
_cell.angle_alpha   90.00
_cell.angle_beta   90.00
_cell.angle_gamma   90.00
#
_symmetry.space_group_name_H-M   'P 1'
#
loop_
_entity.id
_entity.type
_entity.pdbx_description
1 polymer ?
#
loop_
_entity_poly.entity_id
_entity_poly.type
_entity_poly.pdbx_seq_one_letter_code
_entity_poly.pdbx_strand_id
1 'polypeptide(L)'
;ARIAPEIIGNIERGLKINPAQIFAAERVRIALYQKMLTFFESHDFLICPAASIPPFPVEQRFVTEIDGKPCATYIDWFAITFALTMTACPVVSVPCGFTATGLPVGVQIVGKPRGEAALLRAARQFEQSLGLAKQLPINPHSGRGVISGR
;
A
#
# COMPACT_ATOMS: atom_id res chain seq x y z
N ALA A 1 -21.36 13.12 -15.41
CA ALA A 1 -20.78 12.13 -14.50
C ALA A 1 -21.12 12.55 -13.07
N ARG A 2 -21.64 11.64 -12.25
CA ARG A 2 -21.90 11.92 -10.83
C ARG A 2 -20.62 11.71 -10.05
N ILE A 3 -20.18 12.72 -9.29
CA ILE A 3 -19.07 12.60 -8.35
C ILE A 3 -19.54 11.72 -7.19
N ALA A 4 -18.67 10.80 -6.75
CA ALA A 4 -18.98 9.91 -5.63
C ALA A 4 -19.17 10.70 -4.33
N PRO A 5 -20.14 10.33 -3.48
CA PRO A 5 -20.45 11.06 -2.24
C PRO A 5 -19.24 11.24 -1.32
N GLU A 6 -18.34 10.25 -1.27
CA GLU A 6 -17.13 10.29 -0.44
C GLU A 6 -16.15 11.39 -0.90
N ILE A 7 -16.08 11.62 -2.22
CA ILE A 7 -15.25 12.70 -2.78
C ILE A 7 -15.83 14.05 -2.40
N ILE A 8 -17.16 14.21 -2.49
CA ILE A 8 -17.84 15.43 -2.06
C ILE A 8 -17.53 15.69 -0.58
N GLY A 9 -17.71 14.70 0.29
CA GLY A 9 -17.38 14.83 1.71
C GLY A 9 -15.92 15.18 1.99
N ASN A 10 -14.97 14.71 1.16
CA ASN A 10 -13.56 15.11 1.26
C ASN A 10 -13.38 16.60 0.90
N ILE A 11 -14.01 17.05 -0.18
CA ILE A 11 -13.95 18.46 -0.60
C ILE A 11 -14.52 19.37 0.51
N GLU A 12 -15.69 19.03 1.05
CA GLU A 12 -16.33 19.80 2.11
C GLU A 12 -15.50 19.88 3.39
N ARG A 13 -14.82 18.78 3.75
CA ARG A 13 -13.82 18.79 4.86
C ARG A 13 -12.62 19.66 4.53
N GLY A 14 -12.10 19.55 3.31
CA GLY A 14 -10.97 20.34 2.84
C GLY A 14 -11.21 21.85 2.92
N LEU A 15 -12.42 22.30 2.55
CA LEU A 15 -12.81 23.70 2.60
C LEU A 15 -12.85 24.29 4.04
N LYS A 16 -12.92 23.44 5.06
CA LYS A 16 -12.95 23.84 6.49
C LYS A 16 -11.56 23.85 7.13
N ILE A 17 -10.53 23.36 6.43
CA ILE A 17 -9.16 23.31 6.96
C ILE A 17 -8.56 24.71 7.00
N ASN A 18 -8.06 25.11 8.15
CA ASN A 18 -7.36 26.37 8.32
C ASN A 18 -5.82 26.21 8.25
N PRO A 19 -5.06 27.29 8.04
CA PRO A 19 -3.60 27.22 7.93
C PRO A 19 -2.92 26.57 9.14
N ALA A 20 -3.39 26.79 10.36
CA ALA A 20 -2.81 26.22 11.56
C ALA A 20 -2.90 24.67 11.57
N GLN A 21 -3.98 24.11 11.05
CA GLN A 21 -4.15 22.66 10.88
C GLN A 21 -3.18 22.10 9.83
N ILE A 22 -2.94 22.83 8.75
CA ILE A 22 -1.95 22.45 7.71
C ILE A 22 -0.55 22.42 8.33
N PHE A 23 -0.15 23.49 9.06
CA PHE A 23 1.15 23.51 9.73
C PHE A 23 1.30 22.42 10.80
N ALA A 24 0.23 22.09 11.52
CA ALA A 24 0.24 20.99 12.48
C ALA A 24 0.47 19.64 11.79
N ALA A 25 -0.20 19.38 10.67
CA ALA A 25 -0.03 18.16 9.87
C ALA A 25 1.40 18.06 9.31
N GLU A 26 1.96 19.15 8.78
CA GLU A 26 3.35 19.19 8.30
C GLU A 26 4.37 18.88 9.40
N ARG A 27 4.17 19.38 10.62
CA ARG A 27 5.05 19.02 11.75
C ARG A 27 5.01 17.51 12.05
N VAL A 28 3.81 16.91 12.01
CA VAL A 28 3.66 15.46 12.20
C VAL A 28 4.36 14.69 11.08
N ARG A 29 4.20 15.12 9.83
CA ARG A 29 4.87 14.53 8.68
C ARG A 29 6.41 14.59 8.80
N ILE A 30 6.95 15.73 9.20
CA ILE A 30 8.39 15.90 9.44
C ILE A 30 8.87 14.97 10.56
N ALA A 31 8.13 14.87 11.65
CA ALA A 31 8.48 13.97 12.75
C ALA A 31 8.47 12.49 12.30
N LEU A 32 7.52 12.10 11.45
CA LEU A 32 7.50 10.77 10.85
C LEU A 32 8.72 10.53 9.97
N TYR A 33 9.07 11.48 9.12
CA TYR A 33 10.29 11.41 8.30
C TYR A 33 11.56 11.23 9.15
N GLN A 34 11.71 11.99 10.22
CA GLN A 34 12.85 11.86 11.15
C GLN A 34 12.91 10.46 11.79
N LYS A 35 11.77 9.91 12.20
CA LYS A 35 11.70 8.53 12.71
C LYS A 35 12.18 7.51 11.67
N MET A 36 11.83 7.70 10.40
CA MET A 36 12.30 6.82 9.32
C MET A 36 13.81 6.96 9.10
N LEU A 37 14.37 8.17 9.17
CA LEU A 37 15.83 8.35 9.09
C LEU A 37 16.54 7.58 10.21
N THR A 38 16.08 7.74 11.46
CA THR A 38 16.64 7.01 12.61
C THR A 38 16.48 5.48 12.45
N PHE A 39 15.33 4.99 11.98
CA PHE A 39 15.14 3.57 11.68
C PHE A 39 16.20 3.05 10.70
N PHE A 40 16.46 3.81 9.63
CA PHE A 40 17.43 3.43 8.60
C PHE A 40 18.91 3.60 8.99
N GLU A 41 19.23 4.06 10.18
CA GLU A 41 20.60 4.03 10.72
C GLU A 41 21.06 2.58 11.01
N SER A 42 20.13 1.70 11.39
CA SER A 42 20.38 0.30 11.78
C SER A 42 19.68 -0.73 10.88
N HIS A 43 18.85 -0.31 9.94
CA HIS A 43 18.11 -1.19 9.05
C HIS A 43 18.30 -0.78 7.59
N ASP A 44 18.36 -1.76 6.69
CA ASP A 44 18.51 -1.49 5.25
C ASP A 44 17.17 -1.28 4.56
N PHE A 45 16.15 -2.05 4.96
CA PHE A 45 14.82 -2.01 4.38
C PHE A 45 13.75 -2.20 5.46
N LEU A 46 12.56 -1.65 5.20
CA LEU A 46 11.33 -1.98 5.92
C LEU A 46 10.43 -2.76 4.97
N ILE A 47 9.92 -3.91 5.40
CA ILE A 47 8.97 -4.72 4.61
C ILE A 47 7.64 -4.75 5.35
N CYS A 48 6.57 -4.47 4.63
CA CYS A 48 5.21 -4.54 5.16
C CYS A 48 4.22 -5.02 4.08
N PRO A 49 3.01 -5.45 4.45
CA PRO A 49 2.00 -5.82 3.47
C PRO A 49 1.69 -4.69 2.48
N ALA A 50 1.41 -5.03 1.22
CA ALA A 50 1.01 -4.05 0.21
C ALA A 50 -0.41 -3.51 0.46
N ALA A 51 -1.27 -4.28 1.08
CA ALA A 51 -2.62 -3.90 1.48
C ALA A 51 -2.96 -4.50 2.85
N SER A 52 -3.90 -3.89 3.56
CA SER A 52 -4.32 -4.34 4.90
C SER A 52 -5.15 -5.60 4.87
N ILE A 53 -5.74 -5.94 3.72
CA ILE A 53 -6.61 -7.09 3.53
C ILE A 53 -6.34 -7.74 2.17
N PRO A 54 -6.68 -9.02 1.99
CA PRO A 54 -6.71 -9.67 0.68
C PRO A 54 -7.73 -9.02 -0.26
N PRO A 55 -7.67 -9.31 -1.58
CA PRO A 55 -8.71 -8.89 -2.51
C PRO A 55 -10.10 -9.32 -2.04
N PHE A 56 -11.08 -8.42 -2.19
CA PHE A 56 -12.47 -8.62 -1.78
C PHE A 56 -13.41 -8.58 -3.01
N PRO A 57 -14.67 -9.01 -2.90
CA PRO A 57 -15.61 -9.04 -4.03
C PRO A 57 -15.78 -7.69 -4.71
N VAL A 58 -15.87 -7.69 -6.04
CA VAL A 58 -15.97 -6.46 -6.87
C VAL A 58 -17.26 -5.65 -6.58
N GLU A 59 -18.28 -6.29 -6.07
CA GLU A 59 -19.54 -5.68 -5.64
C GLU A 59 -19.37 -4.85 -4.37
N GLN A 60 -18.37 -5.18 -3.57
CA GLN A 60 -18.03 -4.42 -2.37
C GLN A 60 -17.21 -3.19 -2.75
N ARG A 61 -17.75 -2.03 -2.54
CA ARG A 61 -17.15 -0.76 -2.98
C ARG A 61 -15.87 -0.39 -2.22
N PHE A 62 -15.84 -0.66 -0.92
CA PHE A 62 -14.69 -0.49 -0.03
C PHE A 62 -14.89 -1.30 1.24
N VAL A 63 -13.82 -1.46 2.01
CA VAL A 63 -13.84 -2.20 3.26
C VAL A 63 -14.31 -1.31 4.39
N THR A 64 -15.25 -1.82 5.17
CA THR A 64 -15.85 -1.09 6.30
C THR A 64 -15.30 -1.50 7.65
N GLU A 65 -14.55 -2.62 7.70
CA GLU A 65 -13.99 -3.17 8.94
C GLU A 65 -12.71 -3.95 8.66
N ILE A 66 -11.72 -3.85 9.55
CA ILE A 66 -10.49 -4.65 9.54
C ILE A 66 -10.27 -5.22 10.93
N ASP A 67 -10.16 -6.56 11.06
CA ASP A 67 -9.91 -7.25 12.32
C ASP A 67 -10.87 -6.80 13.44
N GLY A 68 -12.18 -6.77 13.15
CA GLY A 68 -13.21 -6.34 14.08
C GLY A 68 -13.24 -4.84 14.40
N LYS A 69 -12.41 -4.02 13.74
CA LYS A 69 -12.35 -2.59 13.93
C LYS A 69 -12.98 -1.85 12.75
N PRO A 70 -14.01 -1.04 12.98
CA PRO A 70 -14.65 -0.30 11.91
C PRO A 70 -13.73 0.75 11.30
N CYS A 71 -13.75 0.85 9.98
CA CYS A 71 -13.11 1.94 9.24
C CYS A 71 -13.99 3.20 9.36
N ALA A 72 -13.44 4.29 9.89
CA ALA A 72 -14.17 5.55 10.04
C ALA A 72 -14.43 6.24 8.70
N THR A 73 -13.54 5.99 7.72
CA THR A 73 -13.62 6.56 6.37
C THR A 73 -13.32 5.50 5.31
N TYR A 74 -13.70 5.77 4.07
CA TYR A 74 -13.46 4.88 2.93
C TYR A 74 -11.97 4.71 2.56
N ILE A 75 -11.06 5.49 3.16
CA ILE A 75 -9.62 5.40 2.91
C ILE A 75 -8.85 4.64 4.00
N ASP A 76 -9.47 4.34 5.15
CA ASP A 76 -8.77 3.76 6.30
C ASP A 76 -8.23 2.36 6.00
N TRP A 77 -8.94 1.58 5.18
CA TRP A 77 -8.53 0.23 4.83
C TRP A 77 -7.23 0.16 4.03
N PHE A 78 -6.82 1.24 3.34
CA PHE A 78 -5.53 1.29 2.64
C PHE A 78 -4.53 2.28 3.28
N ALA A 79 -4.73 2.60 4.57
CA ALA A 79 -3.85 3.50 5.31
C ALA A 79 -2.38 3.07 5.26
N ILE A 80 -2.09 1.76 5.29
CA ILE A 80 -0.72 1.23 5.19
C ILE A 80 -0.01 1.65 3.89
N THR A 81 -0.78 1.86 2.82
CA THR A 81 -0.24 2.27 1.52
C THR A 81 0.13 3.75 1.50
N PHE A 82 -0.80 4.63 1.88
CA PHE A 82 -0.53 6.07 1.82
C PHE A 82 0.33 6.57 2.98
N ALA A 83 0.32 5.91 4.14
CA ALA A 83 1.16 6.29 5.28
C ALA A 83 2.65 6.28 4.89
N LEU A 84 3.09 5.33 4.08
CA LEU A 84 4.47 5.27 3.60
C LEU A 84 4.81 6.43 2.67
N THR A 85 3.88 6.92 1.87
CA THR A 85 4.13 8.08 1.00
C THR A 85 4.42 9.35 1.78
N MET A 86 3.92 9.45 3.02
CA MET A 86 4.18 10.60 3.91
C MET A 86 5.63 10.65 4.40
N THR A 87 6.36 9.54 4.30
CA THR A 87 7.76 9.43 4.78
C THR A 87 8.79 9.94 3.78
N ALA A 88 8.40 10.25 2.54
CA ALA A 88 9.29 10.59 1.43
C ALA A 88 10.38 9.51 1.14
N CYS A 89 10.20 8.30 1.62
CA CYS A 89 11.05 7.16 1.31
C CYS A 89 10.61 6.52 -0.01
N PRO A 90 11.55 5.99 -0.81
CA PRO A 90 11.20 5.20 -1.99
C PRO A 90 10.57 3.87 -1.57
N VAL A 91 9.50 3.49 -2.26
CA VAL A 91 8.74 2.25 -1.98
C VAL A 91 8.53 1.50 -3.30
N VAL A 92 8.70 0.18 -3.26
CA VAL A 92 8.32 -0.71 -4.35
C VAL A 92 7.35 -1.77 -3.82
N SER A 93 6.29 -2.03 -4.57
CA SER A 93 5.37 -3.15 -4.29
C SER A 93 5.74 -4.32 -5.20
N VAL A 94 5.89 -5.50 -4.59
CA VAL A 94 6.24 -6.74 -5.29
C VAL A 94 5.29 -7.86 -4.90
N PRO A 95 4.96 -8.79 -5.82
CA PRO A 95 4.19 -9.98 -5.48
C PRO A 95 4.94 -10.81 -4.43
N CYS A 96 4.21 -11.39 -3.47
CA CYS A 96 4.84 -12.27 -2.48
C CYS A 96 4.15 -13.64 -2.34
N GLY A 97 3.08 -13.88 -3.09
CA GLY A 97 2.39 -15.18 -3.08
C GLY A 97 0.90 -15.04 -3.30
N PHE A 98 0.18 -16.02 -2.77
CA PHE A 98 -1.27 -16.14 -2.90
C PHE A 98 -1.89 -16.50 -1.56
N THR A 99 -3.13 -16.10 -1.34
CA THR A 99 -3.95 -16.58 -0.22
C THR A 99 -4.25 -18.07 -0.38
N ALA A 100 -4.78 -18.69 0.67
CA ALA A 100 -5.28 -20.08 0.60
C ALA A 100 -6.37 -20.27 -0.47
N THR A 101 -7.05 -19.21 -0.86
CA THR A 101 -8.09 -19.21 -1.92
C THR A 101 -7.53 -18.84 -3.30
N GLY A 102 -6.21 -18.70 -3.45
CA GLY A 102 -5.55 -18.42 -4.74
C GLY A 102 -5.56 -16.94 -5.16
N LEU A 103 -5.94 -16.01 -4.29
CA LEU A 103 -5.90 -14.58 -4.59
C LEU A 103 -4.48 -14.02 -4.40
N PRO A 104 -3.98 -13.16 -5.31
CA PRO A 104 -2.63 -12.63 -5.22
C PRO A 104 -2.47 -11.69 -4.02
N VAL A 105 -1.30 -11.76 -3.40
CA VAL A 105 -0.90 -10.84 -2.33
C VAL A 105 0.49 -10.29 -2.60
N GLY A 106 0.76 -9.11 -2.08
CA GLY A 106 2.03 -8.41 -2.26
C GLY A 106 2.56 -7.80 -0.97
N VAL A 107 3.82 -7.45 -1.02
CA VAL A 107 4.50 -6.67 0.03
C VAL A 107 5.03 -5.38 -0.55
N GLN A 108 5.17 -4.39 0.31
CA GLN A 108 5.91 -3.17 0.07
C GLN A 108 7.30 -3.30 0.69
N ILE A 109 8.32 -2.96 -0.10
CA ILE A 109 9.69 -2.81 0.39
C ILE A 109 10.00 -1.33 0.36
N VAL A 110 10.36 -0.78 1.51
CA VAL A 110 10.69 0.64 1.70
C VAL A 110 12.20 0.77 1.85
N GLY A 111 12.82 1.64 1.09
CA GLY A 111 14.26 1.92 1.15
C GLY A 111 14.58 3.26 1.79
N LYS A 112 15.87 3.49 2.04
CA LYS A 112 16.39 4.79 2.51
C LYS A 112 16.05 5.91 1.51
N PRO A 113 15.81 7.13 1.97
CA PRO A 113 15.65 8.26 1.07
C PRO A 113 16.82 8.36 0.07
N ARG A 114 16.50 8.54 -1.22
CA ARG A 114 17.46 8.54 -2.34
C ARG A 114 18.18 7.20 -2.55
N GLY A 115 17.62 6.10 -2.01
CA GLY A 115 18.17 4.73 -2.10
C GLY A 115 17.51 3.87 -3.17
N GLU A 116 16.91 4.44 -4.21
CA GLU A 116 16.10 3.74 -5.23
C GLU A 116 16.88 2.58 -5.89
N ALA A 117 18.16 2.79 -6.20
CA ALA A 117 18.97 1.75 -6.83
C ALA A 117 19.19 0.53 -5.92
N ALA A 118 19.38 0.73 -4.62
CA ALA A 118 19.48 -0.36 -3.64
C ALA A 118 18.14 -1.05 -3.47
N LEU A 119 17.05 -0.28 -3.39
CA LEU A 119 15.69 -0.78 -3.27
C LEU A 119 15.31 -1.67 -4.47
N LEU A 120 15.59 -1.24 -5.70
CA LEU A 120 15.29 -2.03 -6.90
C LEU A 120 16.11 -3.32 -6.97
N ARG A 121 17.37 -3.31 -6.51
CA ARG A 121 18.18 -4.54 -6.40
C ARG A 121 17.58 -5.51 -5.38
N ALA A 122 17.17 -5.01 -4.21
CA ALA A 122 16.52 -5.84 -3.19
C ALA A 122 15.19 -6.42 -3.69
N ALA A 123 14.35 -5.62 -4.35
CA ALA A 123 13.10 -6.06 -4.95
C ALA A 123 13.34 -7.18 -5.97
N ARG A 124 14.33 -7.01 -6.87
CA ARG A 124 14.70 -8.05 -7.85
C ARG A 124 15.14 -9.34 -7.18
N GLN A 125 15.98 -9.27 -6.13
CA GLN A 125 16.40 -10.45 -5.39
C GLN A 125 15.23 -11.15 -4.71
N PHE A 126 14.31 -10.37 -4.13
CA PHE A 126 13.09 -10.88 -3.51
C PHE A 126 12.21 -11.62 -4.52
N GLU A 127 11.91 -11.00 -5.68
CA GLU A 127 11.16 -11.67 -6.74
C GLU A 127 11.81 -12.94 -7.25
N GLN A 128 13.14 -12.93 -7.43
CA GLN A 128 13.91 -14.10 -7.87
C GLN A 128 13.83 -15.24 -6.84
N SER A 129 13.91 -14.92 -5.55
CA SER A 129 13.86 -15.95 -4.47
C SER A 129 12.51 -16.64 -4.39
N LEU A 130 11.42 -15.92 -4.69
CA LEU A 130 10.07 -16.47 -4.70
C LEU A 130 9.69 -17.19 -6.01
N GLY A 131 10.45 -16.95 -7.10
CA GLY A 131 10.18 -17.56 -8.40
C GLY A 131 8.88 -17.11 -9.08
N LEU A 132 8.21 -16.08 -8.56
CA LEU A 132 6.92 -15.60 -9.06
C LEU A 132 7.02 -14.87 -10.39
N ALA A 133 8.20 -14.35 -10.75
CA ALA A 133 8.45 -13.67 -12.03
C ALA A 133 8.20 -14.56 -13.27
N LYS A 134 8.13 -15.88 -13.08
CA LYS A 134 7.84 -16.85 -14.15
C LYS A 134 6.34 -17.06 -14.36
N GLN A 135 5.50 -16.55 -13.49
CA GLN A 135 4.05 -16.64 -13.63
C GLN A 135 3.59 -15.59 -14.65
N LEU A 136 2.95 -16.05 -15.70
CA LEU A 136 2.38 -15.15 -16.70
C LEU A 136 1.21 -14.37 -16.10
N PRO A 137 1.02 -13.10 -16.45
CA PRO A 137 -0.19 -12.36 -16.10
C PRO A 137 -1.44 -13.12 -16.57
N ILE A 138 -2.51 -13.03 -15.81
CA ILE A 138 -3.82 -13.57 -16.22
C ILE A 138 -4.23 -12.88 -17.53
N ASN A 139 -4.49 -13.67 -18.57
CA ASN A 139 -5.02 -13.13 -19.81
C ASN A 139 -6.50 -12.75 -19.59
N PRO A 140 -6.88 -11.47 -19.67
CA PRO A 140 -8.25 -11.03 -19.43
C PRO A 140 -9.25 -11.54 -20.47
N HIS A 141 -8.76 -12.01 -21.62
CA HIS A 141 -9.58 -12.56 -22.69
C HIS A 141 -9.74 -14.09 -22.63
N SER A 142 -8.97 -14.78 -21.83
CA SER A 142 -9.15 -16.19 -21.56
C SER A 142 -10.12 -16.35 -20.38
N GLY A 143 -11.40 -16.55 -20.64
CA GLY A 143 -12.43 -16.73 -19.63
C GLY A 143 -12.32 -18.02 -18.77
N ARG A 144 -11.10 -18.51 -18.50
CA ARG A 144 -10.78 -19.61 -17.60
C ARG A 144 -9.37 -19.44 -17.04
N GLY A 145 -9.23 -18.61 -16.04
CA GLY A 145 -8.05 -18.62 -15.19
C GLY A 145 -8.20 -19.63 -14.06
N VAL A 146 -8.11 -20.93 -14.35
CA VAL A 146 -7.90 -21.92 -13.31
C VAL A 146 -6.43 -21.89 -12.97
N ILE A 147 -6.07 -21.25 -11.88
CA ILE A 147 -4.76 -21.42 -11.26
C ILE A 147 -4.79 -22.81 -10.62
N SER A 148 -4.29 -23.82 -11.35
CA SER A 148 -4.05 -25.12 -10.75
C SER A 148 -2.85 -24.97 -9.81
N GLY A 149 -3.11 -24.86 -8.51
CA GLY A 149 -2.11 -24.98 -7.49
C GLY A 149 -1.58 -26.42 -7.45
N ARG A 150 -0.29 -26.57 -7.56
CA ARG A 150 0.50 -27.66 -6.98
C ARG A 150 1.62 -27.07 -6.16
#